data_9538e3cef51b7e80278e7017305cd8ad
#
_entry.id   9538e3cef51b7e80278e7017305cd8ad
#
_cell.length_a   1.000
_cell.length_b   1.000
_cell.length_c   1.000
_cell.angle_alpha   90.00
_cell.angle_beta   90.00
_cell.angle_gamma   90.00
#
_symmetry.space_group_name_H-M   'P 1'
#
loop_
_entity.id
_entity.type
_entity.pdbx_description
1 polymer ?
#
loop_
_entity_poly.entity_id
_entity_poly.type
_entity_poly.pdbx_seq_one_letter_code
_entity_poly.pdbx_strand_id
1 'polypeptide(L)'
;MQFQTFRWWYIAAIVLLATALTLFILSPAPQPAPNAPSLLYSHPAQDHYPNIVVILVDDLGYGDVRANFSESKIPTPHIDELAQQGIRFTDAHSGTAVCSPSRYGLLTGQHFSRQDWWRVQRQLWASMIDDDRLTLGAFLQANGYHTGAFGKWHLGQTFYDKKGRPGGPDANTDWSRPITGGPNDRGFDEYYGVLFTHAHFLMALVSNGLVTQVPTELIGKTPKAKDYDPVDAMPLITQKALEYIDWNVRERPGEPFFLYFPTPAIHDPILPSPEFIGKSDVGAYGDFVMQTDAAVGQLVARIDEYGLRENTLIILTSDNGGHGKAGLGSVEETPFGSVYGRYGHKMNGNWRGLKGSFWEGGHRVPFIARWPGHIAPGSVDNNLIVLEDMIATVAAILGVKLPAGSAEDSYNILPYLNGTHTGPPIREYTVLNTFYGEPVLRKGKWVLSFHRGSGQQFTKNLQPGPGEAKGELYDLEADPGQTANLWLKHPEVVAELTAFYDAHIARGSSFGIDR
;
A
#
# COMPACT_ATOMS: atom_id res chain seq x y z
N MET A 1 59.63 -23.71 28.47
CA MET A 1 58.69 -22.78 29.14
C MET A 1 57.86 -22.00 28.09
N GLN A 2 57.01 -22.64 27.34
CA GLN A 2 56.19 -21.93 26.31
C GLN A 2 54.83 -22.57 26.04
N PHE A 3 54.22 -23.28 27.01
CA PHE A 3 52.93 -24.00 26.83
C PHE A 3 51.81 -23.61 27.81
N GLN A 4 51.95 -22.56 28.64
CA GLN A 4 50.90 -22.17 29.59
C GLN A 4 50.13 -20.88 29.27
N THR A 5 50.49 -20.09 28.28
CA THR A 5 49.84 -18.82 27.98
C THR A 5 48.63 -18.96 27.02
N PHE A 6 48.50 -20.09 26.30
CA PHE A 6 47.44 -20.26 25.30
C PHE A 6 46.07 -20.69 25.90
N ARG A 7 46.02 -21.20 27.14
CA ARG A 7 44.78 -21.69 27.75
C ARG A 7 43.88 -20.61 28.37
N TRP A 8 44.43 -19.47 28.74
CA TRP A 8 43.68 -18.39 29.38
C TRP A 8 42.90 -17.52 28.38
N TRP A 9 43.37 -17.41 27.17
CA TRP A 9 42.67 -16.66 26.12
C TRP A 9 41.41 -17.34 25.60
N TYR A 10 41.38 -18.67 25.57
CA TYR A 10 40.18 -19.42 25.17
C TYR A 10 39.08 -19.38 26.25
N ILE A 11 39.43 -19.38 27.50
CA ILE A 11 38.47 -19.29 28.62
C ILE A 11 37.88 -17.87 28.69
N ALA A 12 38.67 -16.82 28.48
CA ALA A 12 38.21 -15.44 28.42
C ALA A 12 37.27 -15.18 27.21
N ALA A 13 37.54 -15.78 26.04
CA ALA A 13 36.69 -15.67 24.88
C ALA A 13 35.34 -16.42 25.05
N ILE A 14 35.34 -17.58 25.69
CA ILE A 14 34.11 -18.34 25.97
C ILE A 14 33.25 -17.64 27.03
N VAL A 15 33.84 -17.00 28.03
CA VAL A 15 33.10 -16.23 29.05
C VAL A 15 32.54 -14.94 28.46
N LEU A 16 33.24 -14.27 27.56
CA LEU A 16 32.75 -13.08 26.85
C LEU A 16 31.64 -13.42 25.86
N LEU A 17 31.71 -14.55 25.17
CA LEU A 17 30.62 -15.03 24.30
C LEU A 17 29.39 -15.46 25.10
N ALA A 18 29.55 -16.11 26.26
CA ALA A 18 28.44 -16.50 27.12
C ALA A 18 27.76 -15.30 27.79
N THR A 19 28.49 -14.24 28.15
CA THR A 19 27.91 -12.99 28.68
C THR A 19 27.24 -12.15 27.61
N ALA A 20 27.73 -12.16 26.36
CA ALA A 20 27.05 -11.50 25.22
C ALA A 20 25.75 -12.25 24.88
N LEU A 21 25.72 -13.57 24.91
CA LEU A 21 24.54 -14.38 24.64
C LEU A 21 23.47 -14.23 25.73
N THR A 22 23.88 -14.09 27.00
CA THR A 22 22.95 -13.89 28.13
C THR A 22 22.37 -12.47 28.19
N LEU A 23 23.06 -11.46 27.68
CA LEU A 23 22.54 -10.10 27.54
C LEU A 23 21.52 -9.97 26.39
N PHE A 24 21.57 -10.84 25.37
CA PHE A 24 20.57 -10.89 24.31
C PHE A 24 19.26 -11.60 24.71
N ILE A 25 19.28 -12.43 25.74
CA ILE A 25 18.11 -13.21 26.24
C ILE A 25 17.31 -12.43 27.30
N LEU A 26 17.84 -11.32 27.83
CA LEU A 26 17.21 -10.51 28.88
C LEU A 26 16.83 -9.08 28.42
N SER A 27 16.66 -8.83 27.12
CA SER A 27 16.00 -7.60 26.69
C SER A 27 14.53 -7.70 27.10
N PRO A 28 14.02 -6.83 27.99
CA PRO A 28 12.59 -6.82 28.28
C PRO A 28 11.83 -6.55 26.99
N ALA A 29 10.72 -7.25 26.80
CA ALA A 29 9.79 -6.97 25.71
C ALA A 29 9.51 -5.46 25.67
N PRO A 30 9.46 -4.84 24.49
CA PRO A 30 9.16 -3.42 24.38
C PRO A 30 7.84 -3.15 25.11
N GLN A 31 7.88 -2.22 26.08
CA GLN A 31 6.67 -1.78 26.77
C GLN A 31 5.78 -1.09 25.73
N PRO A 32 4.47 -1.36 25.71
CA PRO A 32 3.55 -0.66 24.80
C PRO A 32 3.65 0.84 25.02
N ALA A 33 3.60 1.59 23.94
CA ALA A 33 3.65 3.04 23.95
C ALA A 33 2.55 3.60 24.87
N PRO A 34 2.84 4.62 25.72
CA PRO A 34 1.96 5.02 26.80
C PRO A 34 0.67 5.75 26.41
N ASN A 35 0.31 5.88 25.13
CA ASN A 35 -0.84 6.64 24.64
C ASN A 35 -1.59 6.00 23.46
N ALA A 36 -1.66 4.69 23.38
CA ALA A 36 -2.71 4.12 22.53
C ALA A 36 -4.07 4.45 23.19
N PRO A 37 -5.07 5.00 22.45
CA PRO A 37 -6.40 5.13 23.00
C PRO A 37 -6.84 3.76 23.49
N SER A 38 -7.17 3.63 24.78
CA SER A 38 -7.70 2.40 25.34
C SER A 38 -9.08 2.17 24.73
N LEU A 39 -9.12 1.66 23.50
CA LEU A 39 -10.31 1.09 22.92
C LEU A 39 -10.58 -0.18 23.72
N LEU A 40 -11.42 -0.06 24.76
CA LEU A 40 -11.92 -1.13 25.62
C LEU A 40 -12.82 -2.07 24.79
N TYR A 41 -12.25 -2.79 23.86
CA TYR A 41 -12.83 -3.95 23.20
C TYR A 41 -11.82 -5.09 23.19
N SER A 42 -11.46 -5.58 24.38
CA SER A 42 -10.78 -6.86 24.49
C SER A 42 -11.82 -7.96 24.32
N HIS A 43 -12.13 -8.32 23.08
CA HIS A 43 -12.66 -9.65 22.84
C HIS A 43 -11.45 -10.60 22.83
N PRO A 44 -11.48 -11.71 23.59
CA PRO A 44 -10.47 -12.75 23.42
C PRO A 44 -10.50 -13.20 21.96
N ALA A 45 -9.34 -13.39 21.36
CA ALA A 45 -9.22 -13.96 20.02
C ALA A 45 -10.12 -15.22 19.97
N GLN A 46 -11.07 -15.24 19.05
CA GLN A 46 -11.86 -16.45 18.87
C GLN A 46 -11.04 -17.39 18.00
N ASP A 47 -11.00 -18.67 18.37
CA ASP A 47 -10.26 -19.74 17.66
C ASP A 47 -10.62 -19.91 16.17
N HIS A 48 -11.34 -18.95 15.59
CA HIS A 48 -11.93 -18.99 14.25
C HIS A 48 -11.59 -17.78 13.36
N TYR A 49 -10.85 -16.79 13.84
CA TYR A 49 -10.47 -15.66 12.99
C TYR A 49 -9.39 -16.06 11.99
N PRO A 50 -9.54 -15.72 10.69
CA PRO A 50 -8.52 -16.03 9.71
C PRO A 50 -7.26 -15.16 9.91
N ASN A 51 -6.10 -15.65 9.52
CA ASN A 51 -4.98 -14.77 9.25
C ASN A 51 -5.34 -13.84 8.09
N ILE A 52 -4.85 -12.62 8.13
CA ILE A 52 -5.08 -11.64 7.07
C ILE A 52 -3.74 -11.16 6.53
N VAL A 53 -3.56 -11.27 5.23
CA VAL A 53 -2.37 -10.80 4.52
C VAL A 53 -2.78 -9.81 3.45
N VAL A 54 -2.32 -8.57 3.56
CA VAL A 54 -2.55 -7.52 2.57
C VAL A 54 -1.22 -7.16 1.91
N ILE A 55 -1.10 -7.51 0.64
CA ILE A 55 0.05 -7.21 -0.22
C ILE A 55 -0.30 -5.97 -1.03
N LEU A 56 0.38 -4.86 -0.77
CA LEU A 56 0.20 -3.59 -1.48
C LEU A 56 1.44 -3.28 -2.31
N VAL A 57 1.36 -3.44 -3.61
CA VAL A 57 2.49 -3.20 -4.50
C VAL A 57 2.55 -1.71 -4.88
N ASP A 58 3.74 -1.13 -4.84
CA ASP A 58 3.97 0.30 -5.13
C ASP A 58 4.08 0.53 -6.64
N ASP A 59 3.16 1.29 -7.23
CA ASP A 59 3.12 1.63 -8.66
C ASP A 59 2.82 0.45 -9.61
N LEU A 60 2.22 -0.66 -9.16
CA LEU A 60 1.84 -1.77 -10.04
C LEU A 60 0.62 -1.42 -10.88
N GLY A 61 0.79 -1.33 -12.18
CA GLY A 61 -0.28 -1.05 -13.11
C GLY A 61 -1.23 -2.24 -13.31
N TYR A 62 -2.49 -1.95 -13.67
CA TYR A 62 -3.49 -2.98 -13.97
C TYR A 62 -3.04 -3.95 -15.07
N GLY A 63 -2.31 -3.44 -16.08
CA GLY A 63 -1.81 -4.21 -17.21
C GLY A 63 -0.47 -4.91 -16.99
N ASP A 64 0.18 -4.70 -15.85
CA ASP A 64 1.40 -5.43 -15.49
C ASP A 64 1.09 -6.88 -15.12
N VAL A 65 -0.10 -7.14 -14.58
CA VAL A 65 -0.55 -8.46 -14.15
C VAL A 65 -1.25 -9.19 -15.31
N ARG A 66 -0.74 -10.35 -15.70
CA ARG A 66 -1.28 -11.10 -16.84
C ARG A 66 -2.71 -11.59 -16.60
N ALA A 67 -3.08 -11.95 -15.38
CA ALA A 67 -4.45 -12.31 -15.02
C ALA A 67 -5.44 -11.18 -15.29
N ASN A 68 -5.03 -9.90 -15.19
CA ASN A 68 -5.85 -8.75 -15.47
C ASN A 68 -5.83 -8.33 -16.94
N PHE A 69 -4.69 -8.52 -17.61
CA PHE A 69 -4.46 -8.10 -18.98
C PHE A 69 -3.63 -9.14 -19.72
N SER A 70 -4.30 -10.00 -20.50
CA SER A 70 -3.64 -11.16 -21.15
C SER A 70 -2.53 -10.78 -22.14
N GLU A 71 -2.53 -9.52 -22.63
CA GLU A 71 -1.47 -8.97 -23.49
C GLU A 71 -0.25 -8.46 -22.71
N SER A 72 -0.24 -8.60 -21.38
CA SER A 72 0.94 -8.25 -20.56
C SER A 72 2.17 -9.02 -21.06
N LYS A 73 3.26 -8.29 -21.27
CA LYS A 73 4.55 -8.85 -21.68
C LYS A 73 5.40 -9.31 -20.50
N ILE A 74 4.91 -9.10 -19.27
CA ILE A 74 5.61 -9.44 -18.04
C ILE A 74 5.02 -10.73 -17.49
N PRO A 75 5.80 -11.80 -17.29
CA PRO A 75 5.34 -13.00 -16.61
C PRO A 75 5.06 -12.71 -15.12
N THR A 76 3.85 -13.06 -14.66
CA THR A 76 3.44 -12.94 -13.25
C THR A 76 2.84 -14.25 -12.75
N PRO A 77 3.56 -15.38 -12.81
CA PRO A 77 2.98 -16.70 -12.57
C PRO A 77 2.38 -16.86 -11.18
N HIS A 78 2.96 -16.28 -10.14
CA HIS A 78 2.48 -16.43 -8.77
C HIS A 78 1.24 -15.57 -8.51
N ILE A 79 1.19 -14.34 -9.04
CA ILE A 79 0.01 -13.48 -8.97
C ILE A 79 -1.12 -14.07 -9.82
N ASP A 80 -0.81 -14.62 -10.99
CA ASP A 80 -1.79 -15.28 -11.87
C ASP A 80 -2.38 -16.54 -11.20
N GLU A 81 -1.55 -17.32 -10.50
CA GLU A 81 -2.00 -18.47 -9.71
C GLU A 81 -2.89 -18.04 -8.55
N LEU A 82 -2.52 -16.96 -7.83
CA LEU A 82 -3.35 -16.40 -6.77
C LEU A 82 -4.74 -16.01 -7.30
N ALA A 83 -4.82 -15.41 -8.49
CA ALA A 83 -6.07 -15.07 -9.15
C ALA A 83 -6.88 -16.30 -9.57
N GLN A 84 -6.22 -17.37 -10.04
CA GLN A 84 -6.90 -18.63 -10.38
C GLN A 84 -7.44 -19.36 -9.15
N GLN A 85 -6.81 -19.19 -8.00
CA GLN A 85 -7.20 -19.79 -6.73
C GLN A 85 -8.22 -18.96 -5.94
N GLY A 86 -8.54 -17.74 -6.39
CA GLY A 86 -9.39 -16.79 -5.71
C GLY A 86 -10.30 -16.01 -6.64
N ILE A 87 -10.56 -14.77 -6.29
CA ILE A 87 -11.35 -13.80 -7.06
C ILE A 87 -10.48 -12.66 -7.58
N ARG A 88 -10.80 -12.17 -8.77
CA ARG A 88 -10.21 -10.98 -9.37
C ARG A 88 -11.29 -9.95 -9.64
N PHE A 89 -11.07 -8.71 -9.18
CA PHE A 89 -11.94 -7.58 -9.52
C PHE A 89 -11.44 -6.87 -10.77
N THR A 90 -12.36 -6.50 -11.64
CA THR A 90 -12.03 -5.75 -12.86
C THR A 90 -12.28 -4.25 -12.72
N ASP A 91 -12.98 -3.83 -11.66
CA ASP A 91 -13.34 -2.44 -11.37
C ASP A 91 -12.94 -2.02 -9.94
N ALA A 92 -11.66 -2.28 -9.62
CA ALA A 92 -11.07 -1.91 -8.34
C ALA A 92 -10.21 -0.66 -8.48
N HIS A 93 -10.31 0.27 -7.52
CA HIS A 93 -9.61 1.53 -7.56
C HIS A 93 -8.89 1.84 -6.25
N SER A 94 -7.73 2.48 -6.37
CA SER A 94 -7.17 3.28 -5.27
C SER A 94 -8.00 4.56 -5.13
N GLY A 95 -8.27 5.01 -3.91
CA GLY A 95 -9.07 6.23 -3.68
C GLY A 95 -8.38 7.49 -4.18
N THR A 96 -7.09 7.42 -4.43
CA THR A 96 -6.29 8.47 -5.06
C THR A 96 -5.32 7.88 -6.06
N ALA A 97 -4.89 8.68 -7.03
CA ALA A 97 -3.94 8.23 -8.03
C ALA A 97 -2.47 8.29 -7.57
N VAL A 98 -2.21 8.36 -6.26
CA VAL A 98 -0.86 8.49 -5.67
C VAL A 98 -0.71 7.80 -4.32
N CYS A 99 0.53 7.38 -3.99
CA CYS A 99 0.88 6.47 -2.90
C CYS A 99 0.33 6.85 -1.51
N SER A 100 0.79 7.98 -0.91
CA SER A 100 0.48 8.29 0.50
C SER A 100 -1.01 8.42 0.77
N PRO A 101 -1.79 9.17 -0.04
CA PRO A 101 -3.23 9.26 0.14
C PRO A 101 -3.96 7.91 -0.01
N SER A 102 -3.55 7.07 -0.96
CA SER A 102 -4.13 5.72 -1.15
C SER A 102 -3.84 4.81 0.04
N ARG A 103 -2.60 4.83 0.56
CA ARG A 103 -2.21 4.08 1.75
C ARG A 103 -2.97 4.55 2.99
N TYR A 104 -3.21 5.87 3.10
CA TYR A 104 -4.06 6.44 4.14
C TYR A 104 -5.48 5.86 4.04
N GLY A 105 -6.10 5.91 2.86
CA GLY A 105 -7.45 5.40 2.63
C GLY A 105 -7.58 3.92 2.97
N LEU A 106 -6.64 3.07 2.49
CA LEU A 106 -6.60 1.64 2.78
C LEU A 106 -6.54 1.36 4.28
N LEU A 107 -5.70 2.08 5.02
CA LEU A 107 -5.49 1.81 6.44
C LEU A 107 -6.56 2.43 7.35
N THR A 108 -7.25 3.49 6.92
CA THR A 108 -8.20 4.22 7.79
C THR A 108 -9.65 4.06 7.37
N GLY A 109 -9.92 3.62 6.14
CA GLY A 109 -11.27 3.60 5.58
C GLY A 109 -11.89 4.99 5.38
N GLN A 110 -11.06 6.05 5.45
CA GLN A 110 -11.46 7.42 5.17
C GLN A 110 -10.81 7.89 3.89
N HIS A 111 -11.59 8.47 2.99
CA HIS A 111 -11.07 9.04 1.76
C HIS A 111 -10.24 10.30 2.06
N PHE A 112 -9.07 10.39 1.44
CA PHE A 112 -8.09 11.43 1.75
C PHE A 112 -8.56 12.86 1.47
N SER A 113 -9.56 13.06 0.60
CA SER A 113 -10.16 14.38 0.34
C SER A 113 -10.85 15.01 1.57
N ARG A 114 -11.06 14.25 2.65
CA ARG A 114 -11.59 14.75 3.93
C ARG A 114 -10.51 15.37 4.82
N GLN A 115 -9.25 15.25 4.41
CA GLN A 115 -8.13 15.89 5.09
C GLN A 115 -7.90 17.31 4.53
N ASP A 116 -7.43 18.22 5.35
CA ASP A 116 -7.12 19.60 4.93
C ASP A 116 -5.94 19.69 3.96
N TRP A 117 -5.20 18.62 3.81
CA TRP A 117 -4.07 18.53 2.91
C TRP A 117 -4.12 17.24 2.06
N TRP A 118 -3.93 17.40 0.78
CA TRP A 118 -4.25 16.44 -0.26
C TRP A 118 -3.08 16.10 -1.19
N ARG A 119 -1.83 16.26 -0.69
CA ARG A 119 -0.62 15.98 -1.49
C ARG A 119 0.11 14.76 -0.98
N VAL A 120 0.91 14.14 -1.88
CA VAL A 120 1.93 13.16 -1.48
C VAL A 120 2.76 13.73 -0.34
N GLN A 121 2.91 12.96 0.72
CA GLN A 121 3.69 13.38 1.88
C GLN A 121 5.15 13.64 1.49
N ARG A 122 5.48 14.91 1.39
CA ARG A 122 6.86 15.38 1.16
C ARG A 122 7.51 15.89 2.45
N GLN A 123 6.71 16.18 3.45
CA GLN A 123 7.20 16.58 4.76
C GLN A 123 7.31 15.33 5.63
N LEU A 124 8.52 14.99 5.98
CA LEU A 124 8.91 13.71 6.54
C LEU A 124 8.81 13.67 8.08
N TRP A 125 8.27 14.72 8.70
CA TRP A 125 8.31 14.95 10.13
C TRP A 125 6.95 15.13 10.79
N ALA A 126 5.88 14.73 10.11
CA ALA A 126 4.55 14.67 10.70
C ALA A 126 3.80 13.44 10.18
N SER A 127 3.11 12.73 11.06
CA SER A 127 2.19 11.68 10.67
C SER A 127 1.03 12.27 9.88
N MET A 128 0.59 11.58 8.81
CA MET A 128 -0.64 11.90 8.10
C MET A 128 -1.86 11.32 8.80
N ILE A 129 -1.66 10.37 9.70
CA ILE A 129 -2.71 9.71 10.47
C ILE A 129 -2.71 10.35 11.85
N ASP A 130 -3.82 10.96 12.23
CA ASP A 130 -4.01 11.53 13.56
C ASP A 130 -3.94 10.44 14.63
N ASP A 131 -3.55 10.82 15.86
CA ASP A 131 -3.31 9.86 16.94
C ASP A 131 -4.59 9.12 17.37
N ASP A 132 -5.76 9.73 17.20
CA ASP A 132 -7.06 9.17 17.50
C ASP A 132 -7.75 8.48 16.31
N ARG A 133 -7.13 8.52 15.12
CA ARG A 133 -7.68 7.90 13.91
C ARG A 133 -7.53 6.38 13.96
N LEU A 134 -8.66 5.67 13.88
CA LEU A 134 -8.65 4.22 13.75
C LEU A 134 -7.92 3.79 12.48
N THR A 135 -7.03 2.83 12.61
CA THR A 135 -6.39 2.15 11.49
C THR A 135 -6.76 0.68 11.44
N LEU A 136 -6.61 0.06 10.27
CA LEU A 136 -6.79 -1.38 10.11
C LEU A 136 -5.88 -2.18 11.04
N GLY A 137 -4.61 -1.74 11.22
CA GLY A 137 -3.67 -2.35 12.18
C GLY A 137 -4.18 -2.26 13.60
N ALA A 138 -4.56 -1.06 14.08
CA ALA A 138 -5.07 -0.87 15.42
C ALA A 138 -6.40 -1.60 15.67
N PHE A 139 -7.27 -1.66 14.65
CA PHE A 139 -8.53 -2.42 14.73
C PHE A 139 -8.26 -3.92 14.91
N LEU A 140 -7.36 -4.49 14.11
CA LEU A 140 -7.01 -5.90 14.22
C LEU A 140 -6.26 -6.22 15.52
N GLN A 141 -5.32 -5.36 15.95
CA GLN A 141 -4.62 -5.51 17.22
C GLN A 141 -5.60 -5.52 18.40
N ALA A 142 -6.60 -4.61 18.41
CA ALA A 142 -7.65 -4.57 19.44
C ALA A 142 -8.55 -5.84 19.43
N ASN A 143 -8.58 -6.59 18.32
CA ASN A 143 -9.32 -7.84 18.18
C ASN A 143 -8.42 -9.09 18.30
N GLY A 144 -7.25 -8.98 18.92
CA GLY A 144 -6.41 -10.10 19.28
C GLY A 144 -5.42 -10.58 18.21
N TYR A 145 -5.28 -9.85 17.11
CA TYR A 145 -4.25 -10.16 16.12
C TYR A 145 -2.87 -9.70 16.59
N HIS A 146 -1.86 -10.49 16.29
CA HIS A 146 -0.50 -9.99 16.23
C HIS A 146 -0.31 -9.30 14.87
N THR A 147 0.20 -8.07 14.87
CA THR A 147 0.18 -7.21 13.68
C THR A 147 1.58 -6.83 13.23
N GLY A 148 1.89 -7.05 11.96
CA GLY A 148 3.20 -6.72 11.40
C GLY A 148 3.09 -5.96 10.06
N ALA A 149 3.93 -4.93 9.89
CA ALA A 149 4.07 -4.22 8.64
C ALA A 149 5.51 -4.33 8.10
N PHE A 150 5.66 -4.85 6.89
CA PHE A 150 6.97 -5.11 6.29
C PHE A 150 7.04 -4.46 4.92
N GLY A 151 7.72 -3.31 4.82
CA GLY A 151 7.84 -2.59 3.55
C GLY A 151 7.81 -1.06 3.65
N LYS A 152 7.22 -0.43 2.65
CA LYS A 152 7.11 1.03 2.53
C LYS A 152 5.97 1.57 3.37
N TRP A 153 6.28 2.47 4.31
CA TRP A 153 5.25 3.15 5.13
C TRP A 153 4.60 4.33 4.39
N HIS A 154 5.33 5.37 4.14
CA HIS A 154 4.98 6.58 3.39
C HIS A 154 3.75 7.36 3.90
N LEU A 155 3.48 7.30 5.21
CA LEU A 155 2.38 8.00 5.87
C LEU A 155 2.86 9.01 6.93
N GLY A 156 4.16 9.36 6.85
CA GLY A 156 4.77 10.30 7.75
C GLY A 156 5.11 9.69 9.12
N GLN A 157 6.00 10.35 9.80
CA GLN A 157 6.50 10.07 11.15
C GLN A 157 7.35 11.25 11.60
N THR A 158 7.64 11.32 12.90
CA THR A 158 8.45 12.38 13.48
C THR A 158 9.82 11.83 13.89
N PHE A 159 10.88 12.43 13.38
CA PHE A 159 12.23 12.29 13.91
C PHE A 159 12.52 13.39 14.93
N TYR A 160 13.59 13.24 15.65
CA TYR A 160 14.02 14.23 16.63
C TYR A 160 15.49 14.59 16.41
N ASP A 161 15.84 15.87 16.57
CA ASP A 161 17.23 16.30 16.59
C ASP A 161 17.91 16.01 17.95
N LYS A 162 19.22 16.18 18.02
CA LYS A 162 20.02 16.00 19.25
C LYS A 162 19.61 16.91 20.42
N LYS A 163 18.72 17.89 20.19
CA LYS A 163 18.13 18.76 21.21
C LYS A 163 16.69 18.35 21.56
N GLY A 164 16.20 17.25 20.96
CA GLY A 164 14.86 16.73 21.19
C GLY A 164 13.74 17.46 20.43
N ARG A 165 14.06 18.30 19.46
CA ARG A 165 13.07 19.02 18.66
C ARG A 165 12.59 18.13 17.51
N PRO A 166 11.27 18.13 17.22
CA PRO A 166 10.74 17.36 16.11
C PRO A 166 11.23 17.90 14.76
N GLY A 167 11.44 16.99 13.80
CA GLY A 167 11.88 17.32 12.45
C GLY A 167 11.89 16.12 11.53
N GLY A 168 12.50 16.30 10.35
CA GLY A 168 12.75 15.23 9.39
C GLY A 168 14.15 14.63 9.57
N PRO A 169 14.48 13.57 8.82
CA PRO A 169 15.82 13.00 8.84
C PRO A 169 16.81 13.94 8.14
N ASP A 170 17.80 14.41 8.90
CA ASP A 170 18.89 15.25 8.42
C ASP A 170 20.21 14.95 9.17
N ALA A 171 21.23 15.77 8.94
CA ALA A 171 22.54 15.63 9.59
C ALA A 171 22.51 15.82 11.12
N ASN A 172 21.46 16.44 11.68
CA ASN A 172 21.34 16.71 13.11
C ASN A 172 20.43 15.70 13.83
N THR A 173 19.84 14.75 13.10
CA THR A 173 18.94 13.74 13.65
C THR A 173 19.63 12.92 14.74
N ASP A 174 18.94 12.74 15.84
CA ASP A 174 19.31 11.79 16.90
C ASP A 174 18.83 10.38 16.52
N TRP A 175 19.69 9.62 15.88
CA TRP A 175 19.39 8.27 15.41
C TRP A 175 19.25 7.24 16.52
N SER A 176 19.61 7.58 17.76
CA SER A 176 19.41 6.70 18.93
C SER A 176 17.99 6.81 19.49
N ARG A 177 17.24 7.81 19.07
CA ARG A 177 15.87 8.05 19.53
C ARG A 177 14.87 7.42 18.54
N PRO A 178 13.88 6.65 19.04
CA PRO A 178 12.81 6.14 18.19
C PRO A 178 12.01 7.25 17.52
N ILE A 179 11.56 7.00 16.30
CA ILE A 179 10.56 7.84 15.63
C ILE A 179 9.21 7.73 16.36
N THR A 180 8.36 8.73 16.21
CA THR A 180 6.98 8.73 16.68
C THR A 180 6.00 9.01 15.56
N GLY A 181 4.72 8.63 15.74
CA GLY A 181 3.69 8.74 14.71
C GLY A 181 3.91 7.81 13.51
N GLY A 182 4.81 6.85 13.64
CA GLY A 182 5.13 5.84 12.64
C GLY A 182 4.27 4.57 12.74
N PRO A 183 4.65 3.48 12.05
CA PRO A 183 3.86 2.26 11.99
C PRO A 183 3.50 1.67 13.36
N ASN A 184 4.47 1.64 14.28
CA ASN A 184 4.24 1.08 15.62
C ASN A 184 3.24 1.89 16.44
N ASP A 185 3.11 3.21 16.20
CA ASP A 185 2.11 4.06 16.84
C ASP A 185 0.75 3.99 16.13
N ARG A 186 0.64 3.23 15.04
CA ARG A 186 -0.56 3.10 14.20
C ARG A 186 -1.07 1.66 14.13
N GLY A 187 -0.80 0.87 15.20
CA GLY A 187 -1.37 -0.45 15.40
C GLY A 187 -0.59 -1.59 14.76
N PHE A 188 0.72 -1.44 14.60
CA PHE A 188 1.60 -2.55 14.21
C PHE A 188 2.55 -2.88 15.36
N ASP A 189 2.48 -4.12 15.86
CA ASP A 189 3.40 -4.64 16.89
C ASP A 189 4.83 -4.69 16.36
N GLU A 190 4.97 -5.07 15.08
CA GLU A 190 6.26 -5.12 14.41
C GLU A 190 6.28 -4.31 13.11
N TYR A 191 7.40 -3.64 12.88
CA TYR A 191 7.70 -2.94 11.62
C TYR A 191 9.12 -3.19 11.17
N TYR A 192 9.29 -3.48 9.86
CA TYR A 192 10.57 -3.47 9.20
C TYR A 192 10.44 -2.98 7.76
N GLY A 193 11.20 -1.95 7.37
CA GLY A 193 11.11 -1.47 6.01
C GLY A 193 11.69 -0.08 5.78
N VAL A 194 11.16 0.58 4.76
CA VAL A 194 11.54 1.94 4.36
C VAL A 194 10.41 2.91 4.64
N LEU A 195 10.74 4.06 5.22
CA LEU A 195 9.72 5.04 5.63
C LEU A 195 9.14 5.83 4.45
N PHE A 196 9.85 5.85 3.31
CA PHE A 196 9.45 6.56 2.09
C PHE A 196 9.56 5.63 0.88
N THR A 197 10.54 5.87 0.02
CA THR A 197 10.96 4.93 -1.02
C THR A 197 12.29 4.32 -0.62
N HIS A 198 12.70 3.27 -1.30
CA HIS A 198 13.97 2.59 -0.99
C HIS A 198 15.24 3.42 -1.30
N ALA A 199 15.13 4.57 -1.97
CA ALA A 199 16.28 5.38 -2.36
C ALA A 199 16.12 6.89 -2.17
N HIS A 200 15.03 7.39 -1.58
CA HIS A 200 14.80 8.82 -1.41
C HIS A 200 14.55 9.18 0.06
N PHE A 201 14.97 10.37 0.45
CA PHE A 201 14.77 11.03 1.73
C PHE A 201 15.46 10.38 2.93
N LEU A 202 15.51 9.07 3.02
CA LEU A 202 16.30 8.30 3.98
C LEU A 202 16.71 6.98 3.32
N MET A 203 18.00 6.76 3.15
CA MET A 203 18.57 5.52 2.62
C MET A 203 19.06 4.66 3.78
N ALA A 204 18.11 4.10 4.51
CA ALA A 204 18.29 3.16 5.61
C ALA A 204 17.00 2.39 5.85
N LEU A 205 17.13 1.15 6.32
CA LEU A 205 16.00 0.37 6.83
C LEU A 205 15.70 0.78 8.28
N VAL A 206 14.43 0.70 8.63
CA VAL A 206 13.94 0.97 9.99
C VAL A 206 13.29 -0.29 10.54
N SER A 207 13.59 -0.61 11.78
CA SER A 207 12.99 -1.70 12.54
C SER A 207 12.43 -1.14 13.84
N ASN A 208 11.14 -1.30 14.06
CA ASN A 208 10.43 -0.91 15.29
C ASN A 208 10.83 0.50 15.79
N GLY A 209 10.76 1.46 14.87
CA GLY A 209 11.02 2.88 15.16
C GLY A 209 12.50 3.31 15.16
N LEU A 210 13.44 2.41 15.01
CA LEU A 210 14.88 2.72 14.96
C LEU A 210 15.48 2.35 13.61
N VAL A 211 16.45 3.13 13.12
CA VAL A 211 17.24 2.75 11.96
C VAL A 211 18.09 1.52 12.28
N THR A 212 18.14 0.56 11.36
CA THR A 212 18.95 -0.67 11.54
C THR A 212 20.45 -0.39 11.50
N GLN A 213 20.83 0.67 10.78
CA GLN A 213 22.20 1.19 10.70
C GLN A 213 22.15 2.72 10.71
N VAL A 214 22.93 3.33 11.57
CA VAL A 214 23.00 4.80 11.69
C VAL A 214 23.52 5.40 10.39
N PRO A 215 22.78 6.33 9.76
CA PRO A 215 23.28 7.09 8.61
C PRO A 215 24.53 7.90 8.94
N THR A 216 25.59 7.65 8.21
CA THR A 216 26.89 8.33 8.37
C THR A 216 27.31 9.12 7.13
N GLU A 217 26.55 8.97 6.03
CA GLU A 217 26.79 9.62 4.74
C GLU A 217 25.62 10.51 4.37
N LEU A 218 25.83 11.44 3.45
CA LEU A 218 24.81 12.26 2.81
C LEU A 218 24.93 12.16 1.30
N ILE A 219 23.84 11.76 0.64
CA ILE A 219 23.69 11.87 -0.82
C ILE A 219 22.85 13.11 -1.11
N GLY A 220 23.51 14.21 -1.43
CA GLY A 220 22.87 15.53 -1.43
C GLY A 220 22.40 15.91 -0.03
N LYS A 221 21.07 15.90 0.21
CA LYS A 221 20.47 16.12 1.53
C LYS A 221 19.94 14.84 2.17
N THR A 222 20.02 13.70 1.50
CA THR A 222 19.45 12.43 1.95
C THR A 222 20.46 11.70 2.84
N PRO A 223 20.15 11.46 4.13
CA PRO A 223 20.97 10.62 4.99
C PRO A 223 21.02 9.18 4.47
N LYS A 224 22.22 8.60 4.48
CA LYS A 224 22.47 7.23 4.01
C LYS A 224 23.27 6.45 5.03
N ALA A 225 22.83 5.26 5.36
CA ALA A 225 23.63 4.26 6.08
C ALA A 225 24.72 3.73 5.15
N LYS A 226 25.95 3.57 5.69
CA LYS A 226 27.14 3.26 4.89
C LYS A 226 26.97 2.01 4.01
N ASP A 227 26.42 0.96 4.59
CA ASP A 227 26.28 -0.35 3.94
C ASP A 227 24.89 -0.57 3.33
N TYR A 228 24.04 0.46 3.27
CA TYR A 228 22.73 0.36 2.64
C TYR A 228 22.85 0.42 1.12
N ASP A 229 22.36 -0.64 0.46
CA ASP A 229 22.12 -0.66 -0.97
C ASP A 229 20.61 -0.74 -1.23
N PRO A 230 20.02 0.19 -2.00
CA PRO A 230 18.61 0.13 -2.35
C PRO A 230 18.16 -1.16 -3.06
N VAL A 231 19.08 -1.85 -3.78
CA VAL A 231 18.82 -3.15 -4.42
C VAL A 231 18.43 -4.21 -3.39
N ASP A 232 19.02 -4.16 -2.19
CA ASP A 232 18.78 -5.14 -1.13
C ASP A 232 17.48 -4.91 -0.36
N ALA A 233 16.83 -3.74 -0.55
CA ALA A 233 15.64 -3.39 0.23
C ALA A 233 14.51 -4.42 0.06
N MET A 234 14.18 -4.77 -1.18
CA MET A 234 13.08 -5.72 -1.44
C MET A 234 13.37 -7.14 -0.95
N PRO A 235 14.56 -7.74 -1.18
CA PRO A 235 14.93 -9.04 -0.60
C PRO A 235 14.87 -9.07 0.93
N LEU A 236 15.47 -8.09 1.60
CA LEU A 236 15.52 -8.01 3.06
C LEU A 236 14.12 -7.86 3.68
N ILE A 237 13.27 -7.02 3.09
CA ILE A 237 11.89 -6.83 3.52
C ILE A 237 11.08 -8.13 3.35
N THR A 238 11.25 -8.81 2.22
CA THR A 238 10.60 -10.11 1.95
C THR A 238 11.03 -11.16 2.98
N GLN A 239 12.33 -11.25 3.24
CA GLN A 239 12.86 -12.16 4.25
C GLN A 239 12.25 -11.89 5.63
N LYS A 240 12.16 -10.61 6.04
CA LYS A 240 11.58 -10.25 7.34
C LYS A 240 10.09 -10.56 7.44
N ALA A 241 9.34 -10.41 6.36
CA ALA A 241 7.94 -10.82 6.31
C ALA A 241 7.78 -12.35 6.45
N LEU A 242 8.67 -13.14 5.84
CA LEU A 242 8.71 -14.60 6.02
C LEU A 242 9.07 -14.99 7.46
N GLU A 243 10.09 -14.36 8.04
CA GLU A 243 10.50 -14.57 9.44
C GLU A 243 9.34 -14.23 10.41
N TYR A 244 8.53 -13.22 10.11
CA TYR A 244 7.34 -12.86 10.88
C TYR A 244 6.27 -13.96 10.83
N ILE A 245 6.01 -14.56 9.67
CA ILE A 245 5.09 -15.71 9.54
C ILE A 245 5.63 -16.89 10.37
N ASP A 246 6.93 -17.22 10.21
CA ASP A 246 7.60 -18.30 10.94
C ASP A 246 7.50 -18.12 12.45
N TRP A 247 7.70 -16.89 12.92
CA TRP A 247 7.63 -16.55 14.34
C TRP A 247 6.20 -16.72 14.87
N ASN A 248 5.18 -16.22 14.17
CA ASN A 248 3.79 -16.37 14.60
C ASN A 248 3.38 -17.83 14.72
N VAL A 249 3.72 -18.65 13.73
CA VAL A 249 3.40 -20.09 13.76
C VAL A 249 4.06 -20.80 14.96
N ARG A 250 5.29 -20.44 15.30
CA ARG A 250 6.06 -21.09 16.35
C ARG A 250 5.69 -20.58 17.74
N GLU A 251 5.57 -19.26 17.92
CA GLU A 251 5.44 -18.64 19.24
C GLU A 251 3.99 -18.33 19.62
N ARG A 252 3.09 -18.26 18.64
CA ARG A 252 1.66 -17.97 18.82
C ARG A 252 0.76 -18.95 18.06
N PRO A 253 0.95 -20.26 18.25
CA PRO A 253 0.21 -21.28 17.49
C PRO A 253 -1.30 -21.16 17.73
N GLY A 254 -2.07 -21.08 16.64
CA GLY A 254 -3.52 -20.95 16.68
C GLY A 254 -4.05 -19.52 16.89
N GLU A 255 -3.19 -18.55 17.16
CA GLU A 255 -3.60 -17.13 17.21
C GLU A 255 -3.51 -16.49 15.82
N PRO A 256 -4.45 -15.60 15.45
CA PRO A 256 -4.43 -14.97 14.16
C PRO A 256 -3.35 -13.88 14.05
N PHE A 257 -2.77 -13.73 12.87
CA PHE A 257 -1.86 -12.62 12.56
C PHE A 257 -2.37 -11.76 11.40
N PHE A 258 -1.96 -10.50 11.42
CA PHE A 258 -2.13 -9.56 10.31
C PHE A 258 -0.77 -9.20 9.74
N LEU A 259 -0.54 -9.52 8.48
CA LEU A 259 0.64 -9.13 7.73
C LEU A 259 0.25 -8.06 6.69
N TYR A 260 0.70 -6.83 6.89
CA TYR A 260 0.70 -5.78 5.89
C TYR A 260 2.05 -5.76 5.18
N PHE A 261 2.06 -6.09 3.88
CA PHE A 261 3.27 -6.18 3.06
C PHE A 261 3.24 -5.12 1.95
N PRO A 262 3.47 -3.83 2.27
CA PRO A 262 3.55 -2.75 1.30
C PRO A 262 4.93 -2.74 0.65
N THR A 263 5.06 -3.34 -0.54
CA THR A 263 6.38 -3.42 -1.19
C THR A 263 6.90 -2.04 -1.58
N PRO A 264 8.22 -1.79 -1.54
CA PRO A 264 8.83 -0.59 -2.12
C PRO A 264 9.00 -0.70 -3.65
N ALA A 265 8.87 -1.91 -4.22
CA ALA A 265 8.87 -2.20 -5.64
C ALA A 265 7.42 -2.06 -6.17
N ILE A 266 7.22 -1.55 -7.35
CA ILE A 266 8.16 -1.28 -8.42
C ILE A 266 8.39 0.23 -8.64
N HIS A 267 8.37 1.01 -7.57
CA HIS A 267 8.60 2.45 -7.60
C HIS A 267 10.04 2.80 -8.00
N ASP A 268 10.21 3.95 -8.65
CA ASP A 268 11.55 4.48 -8.97
C ASP A 268 12.42 4.70 -7.70
N PRO A 269 13.75 4.46 -7.79
CA PRO A 269 14.49 3.93 -8.93
C PRO A 269 14.21 2.45 -9.17
N ILE A 270 14.18 2.04 -10.45
CA ILE A 270 13.94 0.65 -10.85
C ILE A 270 15.23 -0.14 -10.65
N LEU A 271 15.28 -0.93 -9.59
CA LEU A 271 16.48 -1.63 -9.12
C LEU A 271 16.19 -3.12 -8.83
N PRO A 272 15.93 -3.93 -9.86
CA PRO A 272 15.77 -5.37 -9.67
C PRO A 272 17.08 -5.99 -9.16
N SER A 273 16.97 -6.99 -8.29
CA SER A 273 18.11 -7.79 -7.83
C SER A 273 18.80 -8.50 -8.99
N PRO A 274 20.11 -8.78 -8.90
CA PRO A 274 20.91 -9.33 -10.01
C PRO A 274 20.32 -10.58 -10.65
N GLU A 275 19.69 -11.46 -9.88
CA GLU A 275 19.06 -12.69 -10.36
C GLU A 275 17.83 -12.47 -11.27
N PHE A 276 17.24 -11.29 -11.25
CA PHE A 276 16.09 -10.94 -12.10
C PHE A 276 16.49 -10.15 -13.34
N ILE A 277 17.72 -9.61 -13.42
CA ILE A 277 18.16 -8.78 -14.55
C ILE A 277 18.10 -9.60 -15.86
N GLY A 278 17.37 -9.07 -16.85
CA GLY A 278 17.22 -9.67 -18.18
C GLY A 278 16.25 -10.84 -18.23
N LYS A 279 15.35 -10.99 -17.24
CA LYS A 279 14.35 -12.07 -17.22
C LYS A 279 13.07 -11.72 -17.97
N SER A 280 12.80 -10.43 -18.20
CA SER A 280 11.61 -9.97 -18.91
C SER A 280 11.93 -9.31 -20.25
N ASP A 281 10.95 -9.30 -21.16
CA ASP A 281 11.01 -8.55 -22.43
C ASP A 281 10.76 -7.04 -22.24
N VAL A 282 10.58 -6.57 -21.00
CA VAL A 282 10.27 -5.18 -20.66
C VAL A 282 11.44 -4.51 -19.90
N GLY A 283 12.64 -5.10 -19.98
CA GLY A 283 13.86 -4.60 -19.35
C GLY A 283 13.74 -4.52 -17.83
N ALA A 284 14.54 -3.66 -17.18
CA ALA A 284 14.60 -3.58 -15.73
C ALA A 284 13.23 -3.35 -15.05
N TYR A 285 12.30 -2.67 -15.70
CA TYR A 285 10.95 -2.50 -15.19
C TYR A 285 10.23 -3.85 -15.03
N GLY A 286 10.17 -4.62 -16.10
CA GLY A 286 9.54 -5.94 -16.05
C GLY A 286 10.29 -6.94 -15.16
N ASP A 287 11.62 -6.84 -15.10
CA ASP A 287 12.45 -7.64 -14.19
C ASP A 287 12.09 -7.36 -12.71
N PHE A 288 11.79 -6.09 -12.38
CA PHE A 288 11.40 -5.70 -11.03
C PHE A 288 9.96 -6.12 -10.68
N VAL A 289 9.06 -6.14 -11.68
CA VAL A 289 7.72 -6.76 -11.52
C VAL A 289 7.85 -8.26 -11.27
N MET A 290 8.72 -8.97 -12.01
CA MET A 290 8.97 -10.40 -11.80
C MET A 290 9.56 -10.70 -10.42
N GLN A 291 10.44 -9.85 -9.91
CA GLN A 291 10.96 -9.96 -8.55
C GLN A 291 9.84 -9.81 -7.51
N THR A 292 8.93 -8.87 -7.74
CA THR A 292 7.76 -8.66 -6.86
C THR A 292 6.82 -9.86 -6.90
N ASP A 293 6.55 -10.40 -8.09
CA ASP A 293 5.76 -11.63 -8.26
C ASP A 293 6.39 -12.82 -7.50
N ALA A 294 7.72 -12.97 -7.58
CA ALA A 294 8.43 -14.01 -6.84
C ALA A 294 8.32 -13.84 -5.31
N ALA A 295 8.35 -12.59 -4.79
CA ALA A 295 8.14 -12.32 -3.38
C ALA A 295 6.71 -12.70 -2.93
N VAL A 296 5.70 -12.40 -3.76
CA VAL A 296 4.32 -12.86 -3.53
C VAL A 296 4.27 -14.38 -3.45
N GLY A 297 4.92 -15.07 -4.40
CA GLY A 297 5.00 -16.53 -4.41
C GLY A 297 5.63 -17.10 -3.14
N GLN A 298 6.70 -16.49 -2.63
CA GLN A 298 7.36 -16.93 -1.39
C GLN A 298 6.44 -16.81 -0.17
N LEU A 299 5.68 -15.70 -0.04
CA LEU A 299 4.73 -15.51 1.07
C LEU A 299 3.59 -16.53 0.99
N VAL A 300 3.01 -16.72 -0.20
CA VAL A 300 1.92 -17.69 -0.42
C VAL A 300 2.40 -19.11 -0.10
N ALA A 301 3.56 -19.50 -0.61
CA ALA A 301 4.13 -20.82 -0.37
C ALA A 301 4.40 -21.06 1.13
N ARG A 302 4.92 -20.06 1.87
CA ARG A 302 5.18 -20.18 3.31
C ARG A 302 3.91 -20.40 4.11
N ILE A 303 2.82 -19.71 3.77
CA ILE A 303 1.50 -19.88 4.38
C ILE A 303 0.97 -21.29 4.09
N ASP A 304 1.11 -21.75 2.85
CA ASP A 304 0.62 -23.05 2.42
C ASP A 304 1.45 -24.20 3.05
N GLU A 305 2.79 -24.05 3.17
CA GLU A 305 3.70 -24.99 3.84
C GLU A 305 3.36 -25.23 5.32
N TYR A 306 2.90 -24.20 6.02
CA TYR A 306 2.45 -24.31 7.41
C TYR A 306 1.01 -24.83 7.57
N GLY A 307 0.33 -25.18 6.46
CA GLY A 307 -1.06 -25.65 6.48
C GLY A 307 -2.07 -24.56 6.84
N LEU A 308 -1.72 -23.29 6.71
CA LEU A 308 -2.56 -22.15 7.05
C LEU A 308 -3.44 -21.68 5.87
N ARG A 309 -3.34 -22.33 4.72
CA ARG A 309 -4.00 -21.97 3.47
C ARG A 309 -5.49 -21.68 3.62
N GLU A 310 -6.23 -22.61 4.25
CA GLU A 310 -7.68 -22.53 4.40
C GLU A 310 -8.10 -21.44 5.40
N ASN A 311 -7.22 -21.12 6.37
CA ASN A 311 -7.47 -20.12 7.40
C ASN A 311 -6.72 -18.79 7.14
N THR A 312 -6.45 -18.47 5.88
CA THR A 312 -5.76 -17.21 5.54
C THR A 312 -6.44 -16.51 4.35
N LEU A 313 -6.92 -15.28 4.60
CA LEU A 313 -7.31 -14.35 3.56
C LEU A 313 -6.06 -13.61 3.05
N ILE A 314 -5.75 -13.78 1.78
CA ILE A 314 -4.67 -13.03 1.10
C ILE A 314 -5.32 -12.07 0.11
N ILE A 315 -4.96 -10.78 0.20
CA ILE A 315 -5.38 -9.73 -0.73
C ILE A 315 -4.13 -9.12 -1.35
N LEU A 316 -4.09 -9.04 -2.68
CA LEU A 316 -3.07 -8.34 -3.45
C LEU A 316 -3.70 -7.20 -4.21
N THR A 317 -3.10 -6.00 -4.10
CA THR A 317 -3.52 -4.80 -4.82
C THR A 317 -2.34 -3.84 -5.03
N SER A 318 -2.60 -2.66 -5.60
CA SER A 318 -1.62 -1.58 -5.80
C SER A 318 -2.12 -0.27 -5.23
N ASP A 319 -1.21 0.61 -4.84
CA ASP A 319 -1.56 1.92 -4.28
C ASP A 319 -1.94 2.98 -5.34
N ASN A 320 -1.58 2.77 -6.59
CA ASN A 320 -2.00 3.56 -7.77
C ASN A 320 -1.63 2.83 -9.05
N GLY A 321 -2.04 3.37 -10.20
CA GLY A 321 -1.62 2.84 -11.49
C GLY A 321 -0.13 3.03 -11.78
N GLY A 322 0.36 2.36 -12.81
CA GLY A 322 1.77 2.35 -13.21
C GLY A 322 2.36 3.74 -13.46
N HIS A 323 3.62 3.95 -13.07
CA HIS A 323 4.32 5.22 -13.18
C HIS A 323 4.91 5.44 -14.59
N GLY A 324 4.58 6.57 -15.21
CA GLY A 324 4.86 6.83 -16.63
C GLY A 324 6.32 6.81 -17.05
N LYS A 325 7.25 7.15 -16.18
CA LYS A 325 8.69 7.21 -16.51
C LYS A 325 9.44 5.93 -16.18
N ALA A 326 9.03 5.21 -15.15
CA ALA A 326 9.53 3.90 -14.76
C ALA A 326 11.06 3.70 -15.00
N GLY A 327 11.88 4.62 -14.51
CA GLY A 327 13.34 4.58 -14.64
C GLY A 327 13.92 4.92 -16.03
N LEU A 328 13.10 5.17 -17.05
CA LEU A 328 13.56 5.34 -18.44
C LEU A 328 13.91 6.80 -18.82
N GLY A 329 13.84 7.75 -17.90
CA GLY A 329 14.14 9.16 -18.17
C GLY A 329 13.16 9.82 -19.16
N SER A 330 13.66 10.76 -19.98
CA SER A 330 12.87 11.49 -20.97
C SER A 330 12.73 10.73 -22.30
N VAL A 331 12.10 9.55 -22.27
CA VAL A 331 11.65 8.89 -23.49
C VAL A 331 10.31 9.50 -23.90
N GLU A 332 10.04 9.52 -25.21
CA GLU A 332 8.87 10.11 -25.85
C GLU A 332 7.58 9.89 -25.05
N GLU A 333 6.92 10.99 -24.66
CA GLU A 333 5.68 10.94 -23.89
C GLU A 333 4.56 10.37 -24.76
N THR A 334 4.23 9.10 -24.53
CA THR A 334 3.06 8.47 -25.11
C THR A 334 1.90 8.48 -24.10
N PRO A 335 0.63 8.36 -24.53
CA PRO A 335 -0.50 8.21 -23.62
C PRO A 335 -0.39 7.04 -22.64
N PHE A 336 0.49 6.08 -22.93
CA PHE A 336 0.75 4.86 -22.13
C PHE A 336 2.11 4.88 -21.43
N GLY A 337 2.83 6.02 -21.45
CA GLY A 337 4.12 6.22 -20.77
C GLY A 337 5.34 5.72 -21.55
N SER A 338 6.51 5.94 -20.95
CA SER A 338 7.81 5.62 -21.56
C SER A 338 8.06 4.11 -21.72
N VAL A 339 7.52 3.29 -20.83
CA VAL A 339 7.61 1.82 -20.93
C VAL A 339 6.90 1.33 -22.19
N TYR A 340 5.73 1.88 -22.51
CA TYR A 340 5.04 1.59 -23.77
C TYR A 340 5.85 2.05 -24.97
N GLY A 341 6.35 3.27 -24.95
CA GLY A 341 7.16 3.81 -26.05
C GLY A 341 8.38 2.96 -26.38
N ARG A 342 9.02 2.39 -25.36
CA ARG A 342 10.25 1.60 -25.52
C ARG A 342 9.99 0.12 -25.80
N TYR A 343 9.03 -0.49 -25.11
CA TYR A 343 8.83 -1.94 -25.12
C TYR A 343 7.47 -2.37 -25.68
N GLY A 344 6.57 -1.39 -25.97
CA GLY A 344 5.20 -1.67 -26.38
C GLY A 344 4.37 -2.38 -25.30
N HIS A 345 4.77 -2.26 -24.02
CA HIS A 345 4.05 -2.82 -22.88
C HIS A 345 3.16 -1.73 -22.24
N LYS A 346 1.88 -2.05 -22.07
CA LYS A 346 0.87 -1.16 -21.49
C LYS A 346 0.72 -1.47 -20.00
N MET A 347 1.43 -0.73 -19.14
CA MET A 347 1.40 -0.92 -17.68
C MET A 347 -0.02 -0.91 -17.10
N ASN A 348 -0.90 -0.07 -17.62
CA ASN A 348 -2.30 0.03 -17.16
C ASN A 348 -3.29 -0.66 -18.11
N GLY A 349 -2.82 -1.57 -18.98
CA GLY A 349 -3.65 -2.21 -20.00
C GLY A 349 -4.21 -1.19 -21.00
N ASN A 350 -5.49 -1.31 -21.33
CA ASN A 350 -6.14 -0.39 -22.28
C ASN A 350 -6.69 0.88 -21.61
N TRP A 351 -6.49 1.05 -20.30
CA TRP A 351 -6.94 2.22 -19.57
C TRP A 351 -6.02 3.41 -19.82
N ARG A 352 -6.62 4.55 -20.19
CA ARG A 352 -5.87 5.79 -20.37
C ARG A 352 -5.34 6.31 -19.04
N GLY A 353 -4.16 6.92 -19.08
CA GLY A 353 -3.54 7.59 -17.94
C GLY A 353 -2.53 6.73 -17.22
N LEU A 354 -1.87 7.37 -16.29
CA LEU A 354 -0.75 6.86 -15.51
C LEU A 354 -0.87 7.40 -14.08
N LYS A 355 -0.07 6.91 -13.16
CA LYS A 355 0.03 7.45 -11.78
C LYS A 355 -0.15 8.96 -11.74
N GLY A 356 -1.00 9.43 -10.87
CA GLY A 356 -1.30 10.85 -10.68
C GLY A 356 -2.42 11.40 -11.55
N SER A 357 -2.84 10.69 -12.62
CA SER A 357 -3.92 11.14 -13.49
C SER A 357 -5.31 10.80 -12.96
N PHE A 358 -6.30 11.58 -13.40
CA PHE A 358 -7.70 11.28 -13.11
C PHE A 358 -8.32 10.23 -14.04
N TRP A 359 -7.65 9.88 -15.13
CA TRP A 359 -8.10 8.82 -16.03
C TRP A 359 -7.93 7.45 -15.36
N GLU A 360 -8.71 6.48 -15.83
CA GLU A 360 -8.77 5.14 -15.24
C GLU A 360 -7.40 4.51 -14.96
N GLY A 361 -6.43 4.66 -15.86
CA GLY A 361 -5.07 4.15 -15.68
C GLY A 361 -4.28 4.78 -14.52
N GLY A 362 -4.75 5.87 -13.93
CA GLY A 362 -4.12 6.49 -12.76
C GLY A 362 -4.46 5.82 -11.44
N HIS A 363 -5.64 5.23 -11.35
CA HIS A 363 -6.21 4.75 -10.08
C HIS A 363 -6.92 3.38 -10.17
N ARG A 364 -7.17 2.83 -11.38
CA ARG A 364 -7.64 1.46 -11.54
C ARG A 364 -6.46 0.52 -11.31
N VAL A 365 -6.60 -0.35 -10.31
CA VAL A 365 -5.52 -1.20 -9.82
C VAL A 365 -5.89 -2.68 -9.88
N PRO A 366 -4.92 -3.60 -9.93
CA PRO A 366 -5.18 -5.00 -9.68
C PRO A 366 -5.77 -5.18 -8.28
N PHE A 367 -6.80 -6.02 -8.16
CA PHE A 367 -7.30 -6.47 -6.86
C PHE A 367 -7.64 -7.94 -6.98
N ILE A 368 -6.91 -8.75 -6.23
CA ILE A 368 -7.01 -10.21 -6.23
C ILE A 368 -7.12 -10.66 -4.79
N ALA A 369 -8.07 -11.54 -4.48
CA ALA A 369 -8.23 -12.09 -3.14
C ALA A 369 -8.36 -13.61 -3.18
N ARG A 370 -7.65 -14.31 -2.26
CA ARG A 370 -7.73 -15.76 -2.07
C ARG A 370 -8.11 -16.08 -0.62
N TRP A 371 -9.18 -16.83 -0.46
CA TRP A 371 -9.57 -17.40 0.83
C TRP A 371 -10.34 -18.71 0.58
N PRO A 372 -9.65 -19.85 0.54
CA PRO A 372 -10.28 -21.13 0.23
C PRO A 372 -11.45 -21.45 1.17
N GLY A 373 -12.50 -22.05 0.64
CA GLY A 373 -13.74 -22.31 1.39
C GLY A 373 -14.68 -21.12 1.53
N HIS A 374 -14.20 -19.89 1.32
CA HIS A 374 -14.98 -18.65 1.42
C HIS A 374 -15.10 -17.91 0.08
N ILE A 375 -14.07 -17.96 -0.75
CA ILE A 375 -14.02 -17.34 -2.07
C ILE A 375 -13.92 -18.45 -3.13
N ALA A 376 -14.82 -18.41 -4.12
CA ALA A 376 -14.83 -19.37 -5.21
C ALA A 376 -13.58 -19.17 -6.11
N PRO A 377 -12.78 -20.21 -6.37
CA PRO A 377 -11.59 -20.10 -7.19
C PRO A 377 -11.93 -19.73 -8.63
N GLY A 378 -11.09 -18.88 -9.25
CA GLY A 378 -11.23 -18.42 -10.63
C GLY A 378 -12.41 -17.48 -10.86
N SER A 379 -13.02 -16.96 -9.80
CA SER A 379 -14.13 -16.02 -9.95
C SER A 379 -13.66 -14.63 -10.38
N VAL A 380 -14.56 -13.91 -11.04
CA VAL A 380 -14.34 -12.55 -11.53
C VAL A 380 -15.53 -11.69 -11.15
N ASP A 381 -15.28 -10.55 -10.54
CA ASP A 381 -16.29 -9.56 -10.19
C ASP A 381 -15.98 -8.22 -10.88
N ASN A 382 -17.03 -7.55 -11.36
CA ASN A 382 -16.93 -6.27 -12.06
C ASN A 382 -17.60 -5.11 -11.29
N ASN A 383 -17.97 -5.34 -10.05
CA ASN A 383 -18.50 -4.29 -9.20
C ASN A 383 -17.40 -3.29 -8.80
N LEU A 384 -17.80 -2.04 -8.65
CA LEU A 384 -16.93 -0.97 -8.18
C LEU A 384 -16.54 -1.20 -6.72
N ILE A 385 -15.25 -1.29 -6.46
CA ILE A 385 -14.65 -1.32 -5.12
C ILE A 385 -13.48 -0.33 -5.03
N VAL A 386 -13.17 0.09 -3.82
CA VAL A 386 -12.01 0.95 -3.55
C VAL A 386 -11.19 0.42 -2.37
N LEU A 387 -9.93 0.85 -2.26
CA LEU A 387 -9.04 0.37 -1.18
C LEU A 387 -9.55 0.75 0.22
N GLU A 388 -10.29 1.83 0.35
CA GLU A 388 -10.95 2.26 1.59
C GLU A 388 -11.93 1.20 2.13
N ASP A 389 -12.44 0.30 1.29
CA ASP A 389 -13.42 -0.73 1.67
C ASP A 389 -12.83 -1.83 2.58
N MET A 390 -11.52 -1.80 2.80
CA MET A 390 -10.81 -2.85 3.52
C MET A 390 -11.26 -2.98 4.97
N ILE A 391 -11.33 -1.87 5.72
CA ILE A 391 -11.59 -1.94 7.17
C ILE A 391 -13.02 -2.38 7.51
N ALA A 392 -14.03 -1.93 6.75
CA ALA A 392 -15.40 -2.38 6.94
C ALA A 392 -15.59 -3.85 6.53
N THR A 393 -14.85 -4.29 5.52
CA THR A 393 -14.86 -5.71 5.08
C THR A 393 -14.23 -6.60 6.16
N VAL A 394 -13.09 -6.20 6.73
CA VAL A 394 -12.45 -6.94 7.82
C VAL A 394 -13.34 -6.94 9.06
N ALA A 395 -13.98 -5.82 9.40
CA ALA A 395 -14.93 -5.77 10.52
C ALA A 395 -16.09 -6.77 10.33
N ALA A 396 -16.61 -6.89 9.11
CA ALA A 396 -17.65 -7.88 8.78
C ALA A 396 -17.13 -9.32 8.86
N ILE A 397 -15.90 -9.60 8.42
CA ILE A 397 -15.27 -10.93 8.56
C ILE A 397 -15.17 -11.34 10.03
N LEU A 398 -14.81 -10.40 10.91
CA LEU A 398 -14.70 -10.65 12.34
C LEU A 398 -16.07 -10.64 13.06
N GLY A 399 -17.14 -10.18 12.40
CA GLY A 399 -18.43 -9.97 13.05
C GLY A 399 -18.42 -8.86 14.11
N VAL A 400 -17.49 -7.90 14.01
CA VAL A 400 -17.27 -6.81 14.97
C VAL A 400 -17.72 -5.49 14.35
N LYS A 401 -18.45 -4.68 15.13
CA LYS A 401 -18.85 -3.33 14.68
C LYS A 401 -17.69 -2.35 14.76
N LEU A 402 -17.58 -1.49 13.75
CA LEU A 402 -16.66 -0.38 13.78
C LEU A 402 -17.13 0.68 14.79
N PRO A 403 -16.20 1.38 15.48
CA PRO A 403 -16.52 2.55 16.29
C PRO A 403 -17.22 3.63 15.48
N ALA A 404 -18.18 4.32 16.10
CA ALA A 404 -18.85 5.43 15.46
C ALA A 404 -17.86 6.54 15.07
N GLY A 405 -18.02 7.12 13.88
CA GLY A 405 -17.13 8.17 13.37
C GLY A 405 -15.77 7.63 12.89
N SER A 406 -15.65 6.34 12.60
CA SER A 406 -14.47 5.76 11.97
C SER A 406 -14.81 5.15 10.61
N ALA A 407 -13.81 5.03 9.73
CA ALA A 407 -13.91 4.42 8.41
C ALA A 407 -15.09 4.98 7.58
N GLU A 408 -15.20 6.30 7.52
CA GLU A 408 -16.36 7.05 7.03
C GLU A 408 -16.67 6.81 5.54
N ASP A 409 -15.72 6.28 4.78
CA ASP A 409 -15.86 6.01 3.34
C ASP A 409 -15.73 4.51 3.00
N SER A 410 -15.62 3.63 4.00
CA SER A 410 -15.39 2.21 3.85
C SER A 410 -16.71 1.42 3.74
N TYR A 411 -16.90 0.65 2.69
CA TYR A 411 -18.03 -0.25 2.50
C TYR A 411 -17.62 -1.71 2.74
N ASN A 412 -18.54 -2.51 3.29
CA ASN A 412 -18.33 -3.95 3.43
C ASN A 412 -18.53 -4.65 2.08
N ILE A 413 -17.44 -5.09 1.46
CA ILE A 413 -17.46 -5.83 0.19
C ILE A 413 -17.35 -7.36 0.37
N LEU A 414 -17.47 -7.88 1.59
CA LEU A 414 -17.47 -9.33 1.84
C LEU A 414 -18.50 -10.07 0.98
N PRO A 415 -19.75 -9.54 0.76
CA PRO A 415 -20.71 -10.20 -0.13
C PRO A 415 -20.26 -10.33 -1.59
N TYR A 416 -19.39 -9.44 -2.08
CA TYR A 416 -18.76 -9.60 -3.40
C TYR A 416 -17.68 -10.68 -3.37
N LEU A 417 -16.84 -10.67 -2.32
CA LEU A 417 -15.75 -11.64 -2.17
C LEU A 417 -16.26 -13.09 -2.12
N ASN A 418 -17.37 -13.32 -1.41
CA ASN A 418 -17.92 -14.67 -1.23
C ASN A 418 -19.07 -15.02 -2.19
N GLY A 419 -19.39 -14.13 -3.15
CA GLY A 419 -20.42 -14.36 -4.17
C GLY A 419 -21.86 -14.40 -3.63
N THR A 420 -22.11 -13.86 -2.44
CA THR A 420 -23.46 -13.85 -1.84
C THR A 420 -24.26 -12.58 -2.13
N HIS A 421 -23.64 -11.60 -2.78
CA HIS A 421 -24.30 -10.35 -3.09
C HIS A 421 -25.47 -10.54 -4.06
N THR A 422 -26.60 -9.95 -3.70
CA THR A 422 -27.80 -9.85 -4.54
C THR A 422 -28.40 -8.46 -4.39
N GLY A 423 -28.74 -7.82 -5.49
CA GLY A 423 -29.37 -6.49 -5.45
C GLY A 423 -28.53 -5.38 -6.08
N PRO A 424 -28.79 -4.12 -5.73
CA PRO A 424 -28.07 -2.99 -6.27
C PRO A 424 -26.60 -3.00 -5.79
N PRO A 425 -25.68 -2.31 -6.51
CA PRO A 425 -24.28 -2.24 -6.11
C PRO A 425 -24.10 -1.76 -4.67
N ILE A 426 -23.21 -2.41 -3.92
CA ILE A 426 -22.82 -2.00 -2.55
C ILE A 426 -22.28 -0.57 -2.57
N ARG A 427 -21.47 -0.25 -3.60
CA ARG A 427 -20.93 1.08 -3.85
C ARG A 427 -21.49 1.62 -5.15
N GLU A 428 -22.28 2.68 -5.08
CA GLU A 428 -22.87 3.34 -6.26
C GLU A 428 -21.89 4.28 -6.95
N TYR A 429 -20.97 4.87 -6.18
CA TYR A 429 -20.03 5.88 -6.65
C TYR A 429 -18.74 5.88 -5.84
N THR A 430 -17.72 6.52 -6.39
CA THR A 430 -16.51 6.87 -5.64
C THR A 430 -16.03 8.26 -6.00
N VAL A 431 -15.41 8.93 -5.03
CA VAL A 431 -14.61 10.13 -5.25
C VAL A 431 -13.15 9.69 -5.33
N LEU A 432 -12.43 10.25 -6.27
CA LEU A 432 -11.02 9.97 -6.53
C LEU A 432 -10.26 11.30 -6.55
N ASN A 433 -8.97 11.29 -6.35
CA ASN A 433 -8.14 12.48 -6.46
C ASN A 433 -6.92 12.26 -7.34
N THR A 434 -6.56 13.32 -8.08
CA THR A 434 -5.32 13.38 -8.87
C THR A 434 -4.10 13.58 -7.98
N PHE A 435 -2.92 13.66 -8.60
CA PHE A 435 -1.68 14.04 -7.91
C PHE A 435 -1.77 15.40 -7.19
N TYR A 436 -2.53 16.34 -7.74
CA TYR A 436 -2.70 17.68 -7.16
C TYR A 436 -3.92 17.78 -6.21
N GLY A 437 -4.60 16.66 -5.95
CA GLY A 437 -5.78 16.60 -5.07
C GLY A 437 -7.06 17.07 -5.74
N GLU A 438 -7.06 17.22 -7.06
CA GLU A 438 -8.25 17.60 -7.82
C GLU A 438 -9.25 16.46 -7.77
N PRO A 439 -10.52 16.75 -7.39
CA PRO A 439 -11.50 15.70 -7.24
C PRO A 439 -12.04 15.21 -8.57
N VAL A 440 -12.35 13.93 -8.61
CA VAL A 440 -13.03 13.24 -9.68
C VAL A 440 -14.16 12.43 -9.10
N LEU A 441 -15.36 12.56 -9.64
CA LEU A 441 -16.50 11.73 -9.26
C LEU A 441 -16.70 10.65 -10.32
N ARG A 442 -16.73 9.40 -9.89
CA ARG A 442 -17.19 8.28 -10.70
C ARG A 442 -18.50 7.75 -10.16
N LYS A 443 -19.55 7.74 -10.99
CA LYS A 443 -20.88 7.23 -10.65
C LYS A 443 -21.45 6.44 -11.83
N GLY A 444 -21.66 5.14 -11.64
CA GLY A 444 -22.03 4.23 -12.71
C GLY A 444 -21.02 4.30 -13.86
N LYS A 445 -21.48 4.57 -15.06
CA LYS A 445 -20.63 4.72 -16.26
C LYS A 445 -19.96 6.11 -16.41
N TRP A 446 -20.39 7.10 -15.62
CA TRP A 446 -19.91 8.48 -15.76
C TRP A 446 -18.68 8.75 -14.91
N VAL A 447 -17.72 9.44 -15.53
CA VAL A 447 -16.55 10.02 -14.85
C VAL A 447 -16.57 11.52 -15.07
N LEU A 448 -16.67 12.29 -13.99
CA LEU A 448 -16.65 13.74 -13.98
C LEU A 448 -15.39 14.26 -13.30
N SER A 449 -14.52 14.92 -14.05
CA SER A 449 -13.41 15.74 -13.51
C SER A 449 -13.80 17.21 -13.53
N PHE A 450 -13.59 17.90 -12.41
CA PHE A 450 -13.84 19.35 -12.30
C PHE A 450 -12.71 20.19 -12.90
N HIS A 451 -11.67 19.53 -13.44
CA HIS A 451 -10.50 20.15 -14.04
C HIS A 451 -10.27 19.61 -15.45
N ARG A 452 -9.47 20.32 -16.23
CA ARG A 452 -9.00 19.88 -17.55
C ARG A 452 -7.53 19.46 -17.49
N GLY A 453 -7.19 18.46 -18.26
CA GLY A 453 -5.83 17.91 -18.31
C GLY A 453 -5.67 16.70 -17.41
N SER A 454 -4.48 16.12 -17.44
CA SER A 454 -4.24 14.80 -16.79
C SER A 454 -4.29 14.83 -15.26
N GLY A 455 -4.01 15.96 -14.63
CA GLY A 455 -3.80 16.04 -13.18
C GLY A 455 -2.50 15.38 -12.69
N GLN A 456 -1.67 14.85 -13.60
CA GLN A 456 -0.39 14.20 -13.28
C GLN A 456 0.65 15.19 -12.77
N GLN A 457 1.62 14.67 -12.03
CA GLN A 457 2.78 15.44 -11.58
C GLN A 457 3.51 16.08 -12.77
N PHE A 458 3.86 17.37 -12.63
CA PHE A 458 4.54 18.19 -13.64
C PHE A 458 3.73 18.51 -14.91
N THR A 459 2.46 18.09 -15.00
CA THR A 459 1.56 18.58 -16.06
C THR A 459 0.89 19.87 -15.62
N LYS A 460 0.58 20.74 -16.58
CA LYS A 460 -0.20 21.95 -16.30
C LYS A 460 -1.67 21.63 -16.49
N ASN A 461 -2.49 22.06 -15.53
CA ASN A 461 -3.93 22.09 -15.76
C ASN A 461 -4.24 23.04 -16.93
N LEU A 462 -5.06 22.55 -17.82
CA LEU A 462 -5.51 23.36 -18.97
C LEU A 462 -6.53 24.36 -18.46
N GLN A 463 -6.25 25.65 -18.65
CA GLN A 463 -7.24 26.69 -18.37
C GLN A 463 -8.24 26.78 -19.52
N PRO A 464 -9.56 26.71 -19.24
CA PRO A 464 -10.55 26.80 -20.30
C PRO A 464 -10.58 28.21 -20.89
N GLY A 465 -10.62 28.28 -22.22
CA GLY A 465 -10.93 29.50 -22.94
C GLY A 465 -12.44 29.83 -22.93
N PRO A 466 -12.83 31.01 -23.43
CA PRO A 466 -14.24 31.37 -23.57
C PRO A 466 -15.01 30.32 -24.38
N GLY A 467 -16.09 29.78 -23.82
CA GLY A 467 -16.92 28.74 -24.45
C GLY A 467 -16.36 27.31 -24.42
N GLU A 468 -15.19 27.10 -23.87
CA GLU A 468 -14.65 25.76 -23.67
C GLU A 468 -15.19 25.08 -22.39
N ALA A 469 -15.12 23.76 -22.36
CA ALA A 469 -15.47 22.95 -21.20
C ALA A 469 -14.58 23.33 -19.98
N LYS A 470 -15.22 23.52 -18.82
CA LYS A 470 -14.50 23.85 -17.58
C LYS A 470 -13.86 22.63 -16.94
N GLY A 471 -14.34 21.44 -17.28
CA GLY A 471 -13.87 20.15 -16.80
C GLY A 471 -13.99 19.09 -17.88
N GLU A 472 -14.00 17.83 -17.47
CA GLU A 472 -14.10 16.70 -18.38
C GLU A 472 -15.18 15.72 -17.91
N LEU A 473 -16.02 15.25 -18.85
CA LEU A 473 -17.03 14.22 -18.61
C LEU A 473 -16.82 13.08 -19.61
N TYR A 474 -16.82 11.85 -19.12
CA TYR A 474 -16.67 10.66 -19.94
C TYR A 474 -17.73 9.61 -19.62
N ASP A 475 -18.13 8.83 -20.64
CA ASP A 475 -18.98 7.65 -20.55
C ASP A 475 -18.09 6.42 -20.76
N LEU A 476 -17.75 5.69 -19.68
CA LEU A 476 -16.84 4.55 -19.74
C LEU A 476 -17.40 3.31 -20.45
N GLU A 477 -18.73 3.21 -20.61
CA GLU A 477 -19.33 2.13 -21.39
C GLU A 477 -19.15 2.38 -22.89
N ALA A 478 -19.28 3.62 -23.33
CA ALA A 478 -19.16 4.00 -24.73
C ALA A 478 -17.69 4.32 -25.12
N ASP A 479 -16.92 4.85 -24.18
CA ASP A 479 -15.53 5.33 -24.38
C ASP A 479 -14.65 4.95 -23.18
N PRO A 480 -14.30 3.66 -23.00
CA PRO A 480 -13.41 3.22 -21.91
C PRO A 480 -12.02 3.85 -21.98
N GLY A 481 -11.59 4.34 -23.16
CA GLY A 481 -10.34 5.06 -23.37
C GLY A 481 -10.38 6.55 -22.98
N GLN A 482 -11.55 7.06 -22.56
CA GLN A 482 -11.73 8.47 -22.16
C GLN A 482 -11.16 9.47 -23.18
N THR A 483 -11.48 9.26 -24.46
CA THR A 483 -10.94 10.04 -25.60
C THR A 483 -11.83 11.23 -25.97
N ALA A 484 -13.14 11.15 -25.69
CA ALA A 484 -14.14 12.14 -26.08
C ALA A 484 -14.74 12.85 -24.87
N ASN A 485 -14.30 14.09 -24.60
CA ASN A 485 -14.90 14.91 -23.54
C ASN A 485 -16.35 15.31 -23.88
N LEU A 486 -17.29 14.84 -23.07
CA LEU A 486 -18.73 15.05 -23.22
C LEU A 486 -19.29 16.24 -22.43
N TRP A 487 -18.47 16.99 -21.70
CA TRP A 487 -18.89 18.07 -20.80
C TRP A 487 -19.90 19.06 -21.43
N LEU A 488 -19.62 19.51 -22.65
CA LEU A 488 -20.51 20.45 -23.35
C LEU A 488 -21.72 19.78 -24.02
N LYS A 489 -21.66 18.46 -24.25
CA LYS A 489 -22.73 17.68 -24.86
C LYS A 489 -23.81 17.25 -23.87
N HIS A 490 -23.42 17.06 -22.58
CA HIS A 490 -24.29 16.58 -21.52
C HIS A 490 -24.23 17.50 -20.29
N PRO A 491 -24.59 18.80 -20.42
CA PRO A 491 -24.58 19.74 -19.32
C PRO A 491 -25.51 19.33 -18.16
N GLU A 492 -26.61 18.63 -18.47
CA GLU A 492 -27.53 18.08 -17.48
C GLU A 492 -26.85 17.03 -16.58
N VAL A 493 -26.03 16.13 -17.15
CA VAL A 493 -25.27 15.13 -16.40
C VAL A 493 -24.20 15.81 -15.56
N VAL A 494 -23.50 16.80 -16.11
CA VAL A 494 -22.51 17.59 -15.36
C VAL A 494 -23.16 18.25 -14.14
N ALA A 495 -24.34 18.86 -14.30
CA ALA A 495 -25.05 19.52 -13.20
C ALA A 495 -25.49 18.50 -12.14
N GLU A 496 -26.07 17.36 -12.54
CA GLU A 496 -26.47 16.28 -11.64
C GLU A 496 -25.28 15.76 -10.80
N LEU A 497 -24.19 15.39 -11.47
CA LEU A 497 -23.00 14.84 -10.80
C LEU A 497 -22.30 15.86 -9.93
N THR A 498 -22.32 17.15 -10.31
CA THR A 498 -21.78 18.24 -9.46
C THR A 498 -22.59 18.36 -8.18
N ALA A 499 -23.92 18.42 -8.27
CA ALA A 499 -24.78 18.47 -7.09
C ALA A 499 -24.62 17.25 -6.18
N PHE A 500 -24.42 16.07 -6.79
CA PHE A 500 -24.13 14.84 -6.05
C PHE A 500 -22.80 14.91 -5.30
N TYR A 501 -21.74 15.41 -5.94
CA TYR A 501 -20.44 15.62 -5.30
C TYR A 501 -20.52 16.62 -4.15
N ASP A 502 -21.19 17.77 -4.35
CA ASP A 502 -21.38 18.77 -3.31
C ASP A 502 -22.10 18.20 -2.07
N ALA A 503 -23.14 17.37 -2.32
CA ALA A 503 -23.84 16.67 -1.26
C ALA A 503 -22.97 15.63 -0.54
N HIS A 504 -22.07 14.93 -1.27
CA HIS A 504 -21.09 14.01 -0.68
C HIS A 504 -20.14 14.74 0.27
N ILE A 505 -19.59 15.87 -0.13
CA ILE A 505 -18.68 16.66 0.70
C ILE A 505 -19.41 17.18 1.94
N ALA A 506 -20.64 17.70 1.78
CA ALA A 506 -21.43 18.25 2.88
C ALA A 506 -21.81 17.20 3.96
N ARG A 507 -21.93 15.94 3.61
CA ARG A 507 -22.30 14.85 4.55
C ARG A 507 -21.17 14.44 5.49
N GLY A 508 -19.92 14.74 5.19
CA GLY A 508 -18.77 14.31 5.99
C GLY A 508 -18.45 12.81 5.95
N SER A 509 -19.29 11.99 5.32
CA SER A 509 -19.08 10.55 5.11
C SER A 509 -19.75 10.07 3.81
N SER A 510 -19.34 8.93 3.27
CA SER A 510 -20.00 8.29 2.13
C SER A 510 -21.34 7.64 2.50
N PHE A 511 -21.56 7.44 3.79
CA PHE A 511 -22.82 6.91 4.34
C PHE A 511 -23.65 7.99 5.02
N GLY A 512 -24.96 7.75 5.16
CA GLY A 512 -25.78 8.46 6.14
C GLY A 512 -25.30 8.15 7.57
N ILE A 513 -25.69 8.99 8.52
CA ILE A 513 -25.24 8.97 9.92
C ILE A 513 -25.61 7.66 10.66
N ASP A 514 -26.49 6.85 10.10
CA ASP A 514 -26.99 5.61 10.70
C ASP A 514 -26.28 4.38 10.08
N ARG A 515 -25.31 3.84 10.81
CA ARG A 515 -24.74 2.51 10.62
C ARG A 515 -25.10 1.59 11.78
#